data_1479689190c7da5cc1578bd44629fe57
#
_entry.id   1479689190c7da5cc1578bd44629fe57
#
_cell.length_a   1.000
_cell.length_b   1.000
_cell.length_c   1.000
_cell.angle_alpha   90.00
_cell.angle_beta   90.00
_cell.angle_gamma   90.00
#
_symmetry.space_group_name_H-M   'P 1'
#
loop_
_entity.id
_entity.type
_entity.pdbx_description
1 polymer ?
#
loop_
_entity_poly.entity_id
_entity_poly.type
_entity_poly.pdbx_seq_one_letter_code
_entity_poly.pdbx_strand_id
1 'polypeptide(L)'
;MDNNNILQKLEGLESRYEEVSTLITDPDVIADQTRYVKLTKEWKDLGDIMDARKRYINCLNSIKEAKDILANESDPEMKEMAREELNENEALQPKLEEEIKIALVPKDPEDAKNVQMEIRGGAGGDEAALFAGDLFNMYKKYCESKGWTVSVTSVSEGAVGGYKEIDFAVSGTDVYGTLKYESGVHRVQRVPATETQGRMHTSAATVAVLPEADKFEVNINEGDIKWDTFRSSGAGGQNVNKVESGVRLRYPWKNPNTGEVEEILIECTETRDQPKNKERALSRLYTFIHDREHQKYVDDIASRRKSLVSTGDRSAKIRTYNFPQGRVTDHRIGYTTHDLNGVLAGDIQDMIDALTVAENAEKLKETEL
;
A
#
# COMPACT_ATOMS: atom_id res chain seq x y z
N MET A 1 19.91 -7.79 20.90
CA MET A 1 20.42 -8.84 19.98
C MET A 1 21.93 -8.84 20.07
N ASP A 2 22.57 -10.01 20.15
CA ASP A 2 24.03 -10.07 20.10
C ASP A 2 24.50 -9.67 18.71
N ASN A 3 25.59 -8.90 18.61
CA ASN A 3 26.21 -8.43 17.35
C ASN A 3 26.38 -9.56 16.32
N ASN A 4 26.62 -10.79 16.78
CA ASN A 4 26.74 -11.99 15.95
C ASN A 4 25.43 -12.35 15.22
N ASN A 5 24.27 -12.13 15.81
CA ASN A 5 22.99 -12.49 15.20
C ASN A 5 22.61 -11.54 14.05
N ILE A 6 22.92 -10.24 14.21
CA ILE A 6 22.71 -9.24 13.15
C ILE A 6 23.62 -9.56 11.95
N LEU A 7 24.90 -9.79 12.18
CA LEU A 7 25.86 -10.09 11.11
C LEU A 7 25.50 -11.38 10.37
N GLN A 8 25.06 -12.43 11.06
CA GLN A 8 24.65 -13.69 10.45
C GLN A 8 23.42 -13.55 9.54
N LYS A 9 22.42 -12.75 9.96
CA LYS A 9 21.27 -12.43 9.09
C LYS A 9 21.70 -11.65 7.85
N LEU A 10 22.63 -10.71 8.00
CA LEU A 10 23.15 -9.90 6.90
C LEU A 10 23.98 -10.70 5.89
N GLU A 11 24.68 -11.77 6.29
CA GLU A 11 25.42 -12.66 5.37
C GLU A 11 24.48 -13.38 4.39
N GLY A 12 23.31 -13.83 4.86
CA GLY A 12 22.32 -14.45 4.00
C GLY A 12 21.76 -13.47 2.93
N LEU A 13 21.60 -12.20 3.30
CA LEU A 13 21.16 -11.16 2.39
C LEU A 13 22.24 -10.72 1.39
N GLU A 14 23.51 -10.78 1.77
CA GLU A 14 24.64 -10.52 0.87
C GLU A 14 24.67 -11.51 -0.29
N SER A 15 24.54 -12.80 0.01
CA SER A 15 24.45 -13.84 -1.03
C SER A 15 23.25 -13.60 -1.99
N ARG A 16 22.13 -13.17 -1.43
CA ARG A 16 20.95 -12.84 -2.26
C ARG A 16 21.16 -11.59 -3.10
N TYR A 17 21.83 -10.56 -2.57
CA TYR A 17 22.18 -9.35 -3.31
C TYR A 17 23.09 -9.66 -4.50
N GLU A 18 24.09 -10.51 -4.33
CA GLU A 18 24.98 -10.96 -5.41
C GLU A 18 24.24 -11.76 -6.49
N GLU A 19 23.33 -12.66 -6.07
CA GLU A 19 22.48 -13.42 -6.98
C GLU A 19 21.60 -12.49 -7.82
N VAL A 20 20.89 -11.56 -7.19
CA VAL A 20 20.02 -10.60 -7.87
C VAL A 20 20.83 -9.68 -8.78
N SER A 21 22.01 -9.22 -8.35
CA SER A 21 22.94 -8.41 -9.17
C SER A 21 23.34 -9.13 -10.46
N THR A 22 23.48 -10.44 -10.41
CA THR A 22 23.79 -11.26 -11.58
C THR A 22 22.55 -11.43 -12.46
N LEU A 23 21.40 -11.71 -11.87
CA LEU A 23 20.14 -11.94 -12.59
C LEU A 23 19.65 -10.71 -13.36
N ILE A 24 19.82 -9.49 -12.85
CA ILE A 24 19.42 -8.27 -13.55
C ILE A 24 20.26 -7.98 -14.82
N THR A 25 21.41 -8.62 -14.96
CA THR A 25 22.26 -8.51 -16.14
C THR A 25 22.00 -9.62 -17.19
N ASP A 26 21.14 -10.60 -16.85
CA ASP A 26 20.79 -11.72 -17.70
C ASP A 26 19.88 -11.25 -18.85
N PRO A 27 20.21 -11.51 -20.14
CA PRO A 27 19.38 -11.15 -21.28
C PRO A 27 17.96 -11.71 -21.22
N ASP A 28 17.76 -12.91 -20.68
CA ASP A 28 16.44 -13.55 -20.56
C ASP A 28 15.57 -12.81 -19.53
N VAL A 29 16.17 -12.30 -18.47
CA VAL A 29 15.48 -11.48 -17.46
C VAL A 29 15.15 -10.10 -18.01
N ILE A 30 16.06 -9.49 -18.77
CA ILE A 30 15.85 -8.17 -19.40
C ILE A 30 14.69 -8.23 -20.43
N ALA A 31 14.52 -9.36 -21.11
CA ALA A 31 13.41 -9.57 -22.03
C ALA A 31 12.04 -9.66 -21.35
N ASP A 32 11.98 -10.12 -20.10
CA ASP A 32 10.78 -10.14 -19.27
C ASP A 32 10.70 -8.88 -18.40
N GLN A 33 10.03 -7.85 -18.90
CA GLN A 33 9.92 -6.55 -18.25
C GLN A 33 9.33 -6.64 -16.83
N THR A 34 8.38 -7.54 -16.59
CA THR A 34 7.74 -7.71 -15.27
C THR A 34 8.72 -8.28 -14.26
N ARG A 35 9.47 -9.29 -14.66
CA ARG A 35 10.50 -9.92 -13.83
C ARG A 35 11.68 -8.98 -13.60
N TYR A 36 12.11 -8.25 -14.62
CA TYR A 36 13.17 -7.25 -14.53
C TYR A 36 12.87 -6.15 -13.53
N VAL A 37 11.66 -5.57 -13.58
CA VAL A 37 11.23 -4.52 -12.65
C VAL A 37 11.21 -5.02 -11.20
N LYS A 38 10.71 -6.25 -10.96
CA LYS A 38 10.71 -6.86 -9.62
C LYS A 38 12.12 -7.04 -9.07
N LEU A 39 13.02 -7.63 -9.88
CA LEU A 39 14.41 -7.87 -9.47
C LEU A 39 15.19 -6.57 -9.28
N THR A 40 14.95 -5.56 -10.10
CA THR A 40 15.60 -4.24 -9.95
C THR A 40 15.16 -3.54 -8.66
N LYS A 41 13.89 -3.67 -8.27
CA LYS A 41 13.40 -3.16 -6.99
C LYS A 41 14.04 -3.92 -5.82
N GLU A 42 14.05 -5.26 -5.86
CA GLU A 42 14.71 -6.11 -4.87
C GLU A 42 16.20 -5.76 -4.72
N TRP A 43 16.90 -5.57 -5.85
CA TRP A 43 18.30 -5.17 -5.87
C TRP A 43 18.55 -3.83 -5.18
N LYS A 44 17.69 -2.85 -5.41
CA LYS A 44 17.78 -1.53 -4.77
C LYS A 44 17.56 -1.65 -3.26
N ASP A 45 16.50 -2.35 -2.84
CA ASP A 45 16.18 -2.53 -1.42
C ASP A 45 17.31 -3.27 -0.67
N LEU A 46 17.89 -4.31 -1.28
CA LEU A 46 19.04 -5.00 -0.73
C LEU A 46 20.31 -4.13 -0.73
N GLY A 47 20.49 -3.25 -1.72
CA GLY A 47 21.59 -2.30 -1.80
C GLY A 47 21.65 -1.37 -0.59
N ASP A 48 20.50 -0.80 -0.21
CA ASP A 48 20.40 0.07 0.98
C ASP A 48 20.82 -0.68 2.26
N ILE A 49 20.46 -1.96 2.37
CA ILE A 49 20.87 -2.83 3.49
C ILE A 49 22.38 -3.11 3.46
N MET A 50 22.94 -3.36 2.28
CA MET A 50 24.39 -3.61 2.13
C MET A 50 25.22 -2.38 2.47
N ASP A 51 24.76 -1.17 2.12
CA ASP A 51 25.42 0.08 2.50
C ASP A 51 25.38 0.31 4.02
N ALA A 52 24.27 0.03 4.67
CA ALA A 52 24.16 0.10 6.13
C ALA A 52 25.08 -0.95 6.79
N ARG A 53 25.13 -2.18 6.28
CA ARG A 53 26.05 -3.23 6.73
C ARG A 53 27.51 -2.79 6.63
N LYS A 54 27.91 -2.22 5.50
CA LYS A 54 29.28 -1.75 5.29
C LYS A 54 29.68 -0.68 6.32
N ARG A 55 28.79 0.29 6.58
CA ARG A 55 29.01 1.33 7.60
C ARG A 55 29.13 0.71 9.00
N TYR A 56 28.31 -0.28 9.32
CA TYR A 56 28.34 -0.99 10.60
C TYR A 56 29.62 -1.79 10.79
N ILE A 57 30.07 -2.56 9.79
CA ILE A 57 31.33 -3.30 9.84
C ILE A 57 32.51 -2.35 10.01
N ASN A 58 32.55 -1.22 9.29
CA ASN A 58 33.59 -0.22 9.46
C ASN A 58 33.62 0.34 10.89
N CYS A 59 32.45 0.67 11.45
CA CYS A 59 32.34 1.14 12.84
C CYS A 59 32.86 0.09 13.84
N LEU A 60 32.53 -1.18 13.69
CA LEU A 60 33.06 -2.25 14.55
C LEU A 60 34.57 -2.42 14.40
N ASN A 61 35.11 -2.30 13.20
CA ASN A 61 36.55 -2.37 12.97
C ASN A 61 37.28 -1.18 13.62
N SER A 62 36.77 0.06 13.44
CA SER A 62 37.33 1.24 14.12
C SER A 62 37.31 1.11 15.65
N ILE A 63 36.20 0.60 16.22
CA ILE A 63 36.15 0.32 17.68
C ILE A 63 37.22 -0.67 18.11
N LYS A 64 37.42 -1.73 17.31
CA LYS A 64 38.46 -2.74 17.61
C LYS A 64 39.86 -2.17 17.50
N GLU A 65 40.15 -1.44 16.42
CA GLU A 65 41.48 -0.80 16.19
C GLU A 65 41.77 0.24 17.28
N ALA A 66 40.81 1.08 17.65
CA ALA A 66 40.97 2.05 18.73
C ALA A 66 41.27 1.36 20.09
N LYS A 67 40.58 0.26 20.39
CA LYS A 67 40.85 -0.55 21.60
C LYS A 67 42.26 -1.20 21.57
N ASP A 68 42.69 -1.70 20.43
CA ASP A 68 44.00 -2.28 20.25
C ASP A 68 45.12 -1.22 20.41
N ILE A 69 44.93 -0.01 19.87
CA ILE A 69 45.86 1.12 20.07
C ILE A 69 45.91 1.53 21.54
N LEU A 70 44.80 1.65 22.22
CA LEU A 70 44.75 2.00 23.64
C LEU A 70 45.46 0.97 24.53
N ALA A 71 45.44 -0.31 24.13
CA ALA A 71 46.05 -1.40 24.89
C ALA A 71 47.56 -1.49 24.65
N ASN A 72 48.01 -1.29 23.41
CA ASN A 72 49.39 -1.65 23.00
C ASN A 72 50.30 -0.45 22.72
N GLU A 73 49.73 0.74 22.43
CA GLU A 73 50.54 1.93 22.13
C GLU A 73 51.04 2.62 23.38
N SER A 74 52.21 3.27 23.31
CA SER A 74 52.81 3.99 24.41
C SER A 74 52.73 5.51 24.28
N ASP A 75 52.45 6.02 23.06
CA ASP A 75 52.34 7.43 22.75
C ASP A 75 51.06 8.04 23.33
N PRO A 76 51.15 9.11 24.17
CA PRO A 76 49.99 9.77 24.74
C PRO A 76 49.09 10.40 23.71
N GLU A 77 49.61 11.00 22.63
CA GLU A 77 48.83 11.65 21.57
C GLU A 77 48.01 10.62 20.79
N MET A 78 48.65 9.50 20.43
CA MET A 78 47.95 8.40 19.75
C MET A 78 46.84 7.80 20.63
N LYS A 79 47.05 7.70 21.94
CA LYS A 79 46.00 7.25 22.88
C LYS A 79 44.85 8.24 23.00
N GLU A 80 45.11 9.53 22.94
CA GLU A 80 44.06 10.53 23.01
C GLU A 80 43.19 10.50 21.75
N MET A 81 43.79 10.43 20.57
CA MET A 81 43.07 10.26 19.30
C MET A 81 42.23 8.96 19.29
N ALA A 82 42.81 7.84 19.74
CA ALA A 82 42.09 6.57 19.80
C ALA A 82 40.91 6.61 20.79
N ARG A 83 40.99 7.40 21.87
CA ARG A 83 39.84 7.59 22.80
C ARG A 83 38.73 8.40 22.18
N GLU A 84 39.05 9.44 21.44
CA GLU A 84 38.04 10.24 20.72
C GLU A 84 37.35 9.39 19.69
N GLU A 85 38.09 8.69 18.85
CA GLU A 85 37.55 7.79 17.83
C GLU A 85 36.71 6.64 18.43
N LEU A 86 37.13 6.07 19.56
CA LEU A 86 36.37 5.05 20.28
C LEU A 86 35.02 5.62 20.76
N ASN A 87 35.03 6.80 21.38
CA ASN A 87 33.82 7.43 21.90
C ASN A 87 32.82 7.76 20.77
N GLU A 88 33.32 8.26 19.64
CA GLU A 88 32.49 8.58 18.47
C GLU A 88 31.83 7.32 17.89
N ASN A 89 32.62 6.26 17.70
CA ASN A 89 32.12 5.01 17.13
C ASN A 89 31.23 4.22 18.09
N GLU A 90 31.51 4.23 19.40
CA GLU A 90 30.62 3.63 20.41
C GLU A 90 29.26 4.38 20.51
N ALA A 91 29.22 5.68 20.24
CA ALA A 91 27.97 6.44 20.15
C ALA A 91 27.24 6.23 18.82
N LEU A 92 27.97 5.91 17.74
CA LEU A 92 27.41 5.64 16.40
C LEU A 92 26.86 4.20 16.29
N GLN A 93 27.49 3.23 16.92
CA GLN A 93 27.13 1.81 16.85
C GLN A 93 25.63 1.56 17.10
N PRO A 94 25.00 2.02 18.21
CA PRO A 94 23.58 1.74 18.46
C PRO A 94 22.65 2.36 17.41
N LYS A 95 23.04 3.49 16.81
CA LYS A 95 22.28 4.12 15.74
C LYS A 95 22.29 3.29 14.46
N LEU A 96 23.45 2.76 14.10
CA LEU A 96 23.59 1.86 12.95
C LEU A 96 22.89 0.53 13.16
N GLU A 97 22.89 -0.01 14.38
CA GLU A 97 22.14 -1.21 14.73
C GLU A 97 20.62 -1.00 14.59
N GLU A 98 20.12 0.16 15.00
CA GLU A 98 18.72 0.51 14.83
C GLU A 98 18.36 0.73 13.36
N GLU A 99 19.21 1.41 12.61
CA GLU A 99 19.06 1.59 11.15
C GLU A 99 19.00 0.24 10.42
N ILE A 100 19.88 -0.68 10.73
CA ILE A 100 19.89 -2.03 10.14
C ILE A 100 18.63 -2.81 10.55
N LYS A 101 18.22 -2.74 11.81
CA LYS A 101 16.99 -3.41 12.26
C LYS A 101 15.77 -2.91 11.48
N ILE A 102 15.66 -1.61 11.27
CA ILE A 102 14.58 -1.00 10.47
C ILE A 102 14.67 -1.46 9.01
N ALA A 103 15.88 -1.49 8.44
CA ALA A 103 16.09 -1.92 7.06
C ALA A 103 15.78 -3.42 6.84
N LEU A 104 15.90 -4.24 7.89
CA LEU A 104 15.57 -5.67 7.87
C LEU A 104 14.06 -5.94 8.00
N VAL A 105 13.23 -4.95 8.35
CA VAL A 105 11.77 -5.11 8.34
C VAL A 105 11.30 -5.28 6.90
N PRO A 106 10.59 -6.37 6.56
CA PRO A 106 10.10 -6.57 5.20
C PRO A 106 9.19 -5.40 4.79
N LYS A 107 9.55 -4.73 3.70
CA LYS A 107 8.68 -3.69 3.12
C LYS A 107 7.44 -4.36 2.52
N ASP A 108 6.27 -3.80 2.77
CA ASP A 108 5.04 -4.26 2.15
C ASP A 108 5.10 -3.97 0.63
N PRO A 109 4.90 -4.97 -0.24
CA PRO A 109 4.86 -4.76 -1.68
C PRO A 109 3.81 -3.72 -2.10
N GLU A 110 2.74 -3.56 -1.32
CA GLU A 110 1.70 -2.57 -1.57
C GLU A 110 2.18 -1.13 -1.32
N ASP A 111 3.19 -0.90 -0.47
CA ASP A 111 3.67 0.44 -0.12
C ASP A 111 4.12 1.28 -1.33
N ALA A 112 4.61 0.63 -2.39
CA ALA A 112 5.02 1.30 -3.63
C ALA A 112 3.88 1.64 -4.58
N LYS A 113 2.65 1.21 -4.28
CA LYS A 113 1.49 1.44 -5.15
C LYS A 113 1.01 2.88 -5.07
N ASN A 114 0.35 3.33 -6.13
CA ASN A 114 -0.50 4.51 -6.10
C ASN A 114 -1.70 4.27 -5.18
N VAL A 115 -2.42 5.32 -4.84
CA VAL A 115 -3.59 5.21 -3.96
C VAL A 115 -4.85 5.79 -4.58
N GLN A 116 -5.98 5.21 -4.19
CA GLN A 116 -7.28 5.82 -4.28
C GLN A 116 -7.67 6.29 -2.89
N MET A 117 -7.84 7.60 -2.72
CA MET A 117 -8.28 8.21 -1.48
C MET A 117 -9.75 8.61 -1.57
N GLU A 118 -10.45 8.40 -0.47
CA GLU A 118 -11.83 8.80 -0.29
C GLU A 118 -11.95 9.60 1.01
N ILE A 119 -12.56 10.77 0.96
CA ILE A 119 -12.87 11.59 2.13
C ILE A 119 -14.38 11.81 2.18
N ARG A 120 -14.99 11.45 3.30
CA ARG A 120 -16.44 11.66 3.53
C ARG A 120 -16.68 12.47 4.78
N GLY A 121 -17.61 13.42 4.68
CA GLY A 121 -18.20 14.06 5.84
C GLY A 121 -18.94 13.03 6.69
N GLY A 122 -18.57 12.92 7.96
CA GLY A 122 -19.20 12.04 8.96
C GLY A 122 -20.21 12.78 9.82
N ALA A 123 -20.16 12.52 11.13
CA ALA A 123 -21.04 13.18 12.09
C ALA A 123 -20.74 14.69 12.21
N GLY A 124 -21.73 15.55 11.92
CA GLY A 124 -21.57 17.01 12.01
C GLY A 124 -22.30 17.81 10.94
N GLY A 125 -22.99 17.15 10.00
CA GLY A 125 -23.75 17.81 8.94
C GLY A 125 -22.86 18.68 8.03
N ASP A 126 -23.26 19.92 7.77
CA ASP A 126 -22.54 20.84 6.87
C ASP A 126 -21.12 21.12 7.33
N GLU A 127 -20.87 21.16 8.65
CA GLU A 127 -19.53 21.36 9.20
C GLU A 127 -18.59 20.17 8.88
N ALA A 128 -19.10 18.96 8.88
CA ALA A 128 -18.34 17.78 8.48
C ALA A 128 -17.96 17.82 7.00
N ALA A 129 -18.84 18.35 6.15
CA ALA A 129 -18.57 18.54 4.74
C ALA A 129 -17.50 19.63 4.49
N LEU A 130 -17.56 20.74 5.23
CA LEU A 130 -16.53 21.78 5.19
C LEU A 130 -15.17 21.23 5.64
N PHE A 131 -15.16 20.46 6.72
CA PHE A 131 -13.93 19.83 7.23
C PHE A 131 -13.36 18.80 6.25
N ALA A 132 -14.19 18.04 5.56
CA ALA A 132 -13.74 17.16 4.47
C ALA A 132 -13.03 17.94 3.36
N GLY A 133 -13.52 19.16 3.04
CA GLY A 133 -12.85 20.07 2.13
C GLY A 133 -11.48 20.55 2.63
N ASP A 134 -11.37 20.86 3.92
CA ASP A 134 -10.09 21.24 4.54
C ASP A 134 -9.08 20.10 4.48
N LEU A 135 -9.49 18.87 4.79
CA LEU A 135 -8.66 17.67 4.68
C LEU A 135 -8.19 17.42 3.24
N PHE A 136 -9.10 17.52 2.27
CA PHE A 136 -8.71 17.40 0.86
C PHE A 136 -7.65 18.42 0.46
N ASN A 137 -7.83 19.69 0.85
CA ASN A 137 -6.87 20.74 0.55
C ASN A 137 -5.51 20.49 1.25
N MET A 138 -5.52 19.98 2.48
CA MET A 138 -4.32 19.58 3.21
C MET A 138 -3.56 18.48 2.44
N TYR A 139 -4.23 17.39 2.07
CA TYR A 139 -3.59 16.30 1.33
C TYR A 139 -3.13 16.72 -0.05
N LYS A 140 -3.92 17.54 -0.75
CA LYS A 140 -3.52 18.08 -2.06
C LYS A 140 -2.20 18.84 -1.98
N LYS A 141 -2.05 19.76 -1.02
CA LYS A 141 -0.82 20.53 -0.81
C LYS A 141 0.35 19.63 -0.41
N TYR A 142 0.11 18.64 0.45
CA TYR A 142 1.13 17.67 0.81
C TYR A 142 1.61 16.89 -0.42
N CYS A 143 0.69 16.38 -1.24
CA CYS A 143 1.03 15.68 -2.48
C CYS A 143 1.83 16.57 -3.45
N GLU A 144 1.41 17.83 -3.60
CA GLU A 144 2.14 18.83 -4.41
C GLU A 144 3.57 19.04 -3.91
N SER A 145 3.78 19.11 -2.59
CA SER A 145 5.12 19.24 -1.99
C SER A 145 6.02 18.04 -2.24
N LYS A 146 5.43 16.85 -2.40
CA LYS A 146 6.13 15.60 -2.75
C LYS A 146 6.32 15.41 -4.27
N GLY A 147 5.78 16.29 -5.10
CA GLY A 147 5.78 16.13 -6.55
C GLY A 147 4.85 15.03 -7.05
N TRP A 148 3.86 14.63 -6.24
CA TRP A 148 2.86 13.65 -6.61
C TRP A 148 1.71 14.27 -7.39
N THR A 149 1.10 13.50 -8.29
CA THR A 149 -0.04 13.94 -9.09
C THR A 149 -1.35 13.54 -8.42
N VAL A 150 -2.24 14.53 -8.23
CA VAL A 150 -3.58 14.31 -7.68
C VAL A 150 -4.62 14.44 -8.80
N SER A 151 -5.46 13.43 -8.98
CA SER A 151 -6.54 13.39 -9.97
C SER A 151 -7.87 13.10 -9.28
N VAL A 152 -8.78 14.07 -9.30
CA VAL A 152 -10.12 13.91 -8.71
C VAL A 152 -10.95 13.00 -9.60
N THR A 153 -11.52 11.95 -9.00
CA THR A 153 -12.30 10.91 -9.70
C THR A 153 -13.80 11.15 -9.55
N SER A 154 -14.27 11.52 -8.35
CA SER A 154 -15.68 11.75 -8.05
C SER A 154 -15.82 12.85 -6.99
N VAL A 155 -16.90 13.64 -7.08
CA VAL A 155 -17.19 14.71 -6.14
C VAL A 155 -18.68 14.76 -5.84
N SER A 156 -19.02 14.81 -4.55
CA SER A 156 -20.35 15.15 -4.06
C SER A 156 -20.25 16.36 -3.14
N GLU A 157 -20.71 17.51 -3.62
CA GLU A 157 -20.58 18.78 -2.89
C GLU A 157 -21.51 18.87 -1.68
N GLY A 158 -21.08 19.58 -0.65
CA GLY A 158 -21.89 19.95 0.51
C GLY A 158 -22.85 21.10 0.18
N ALA A 159 -23.97 21.20 0.91
CA ALA A 159 -24.97 22.25 0.68
C ALA A 159 -24.44 23.68 0.95
N VAL A 160 -23.46 23.83 1.83
CA VAL A 160 -22.87 25.11 2.26
C VAL A 160 -21.41 25.24 1.81
N GLY A 161 -20.98 24.36 0.90
CA GLY A 161 -19.59 24.21 0.47
C GLY A 161 -18.92 22.97 1.11
N GLY A 162 -17.65 22.75 0.75
CA GLY A 162 -16.94 21.52 1.10
C GLY A 162 -17.51 20.30 0.36
N TYR A 163 -17.21 19.10 0.88
CA TYR A 163 -17.56 17.86 0.21
C TYR A 163 -18.31 16.92 1.14
N LYS A 164 -19.47 16.42 0.72
CA LYS A 164 -20.10 15.25 1.36
C LYS A 164 -19.22 14.02 1.15
N GLU A 165 -18.68 13.93 -0.07
CA GLU A 165 -17.76 12.87 -0.47
C GLU A 165 -16.86 13.39 -1.58
N ILE A 166 -15.58 13.09 -1.52
CA ILE A 166 -14.62 13.33 -2.59
C ILE A 166 -13.70 12.15 -2.73
N ASP A 167 -13.59 11.63 -3.96
CA ASP A 167 -12.69 10.54 -4.33
C ASP A 167 -11.63 11.08 -5.28
N PHE A 168 -10.38 10.73 -5.01
CA PHE A 168 -9.26 11.15 -5.84
C PHE A 168 -8.12 10.12 -5.82
N ALA A 169 -7.45 9.99 -6.95
CA ALA A 169 -6.27 9.17 -7.10
C ALA A 169 -5.01 10.01 -6.84
N VAL A 170 -4.02 9.41 -6.19
CA VAL A 170 -2.69 10.00 -6.02
C VAL A 170 -1.66 9.06 -6.61
N SER A 171 -0.84 9.59 -7.54
CA SER A 171 0.19 8.83 -8.24
C SER A 171 1.57 9.41 -7.99
N GLY A 172 2.54 8.56 -7.70
CA GLY A 172 3.92 8.94 -7.40
C GLY A 172 4.74 7.78 -6.86
N THR A 173 5.84 8.08 -6.20
CA THR A 173 6.72 7.06 -5.60
C THR A 173 6.33 6.82 -4.15
N ASP A 174 6.15 5.54 -3.76
CA ASP A 174 5.85 5.08 -2.40
C ASP A 174 4.66 5.80 -1.73
N VAL A 175 3.61 6.06 -2.55
CA VAL A 175 2.45 6.84 -2.12
C VAL A 175 1.64 6.11 -1.05
N TYR A 176 1.33 4.81 -1.27
CA TYR A 176 0.55 4.04 -0.32
C TYR A 176 1.30 3.87 1.01
N GLY A 177 2.58 3.54 0.98
CA GLY A 177 3.41 3.39 2.18
C GLY A 177 3.43 4.63 3.07
N THR A 178 3.33 5.83 2.43
CA THR A 178 3.29 7.11 3.14
C THR A 178 1.88 7.46 3.65
N LEU A 179 0.85 7.31 2.80
CA LEU A 179 -0.50 7.79 3.11
C LEU A 179 -1.39 6.77 3.83
N LYS A 180 -1.02 5.48 3.89
CA LYS A 180 -1.81 4.42 4.55
C LYS A 180 -2.19 4.76 6.00
N TYR A 181 -1.33 5.50 6.70
CA TYR A 181 -1.56 5.95 8.09
C TYR A 181 -2.67 7.00 8.23
N GLU A 182 -3.09 7.63 7.14
CA GLU A 182 -4.13 8.64 7.16
C GLU A 182 -5.56 8.04 7.16
N SER A 183 -5.67 6.73 6.96
CA SER A 183 -6.95 6.03 7.01
C SER A 183 -7.55 6.03 8.40
N GLY A 184 -8.80 6.50 8.52
CA GLY A 184 -9.53 6.50 9.78
C GLY A 184 -10.47 7.69 9.94
N VAL A 185 -10.86 7.94 11.19
CA VAL A 185 -11.76 9.04 11.56
C VAL A 185 -10.96 10.24 12.05
N HIS A 186 -11.08 11.36 11.35
CA HIS A 186 -10.50 12.65 11.71
C HIS A 186 -11.56 13.51 12.40
N ARG A 187 -11.24 14.04 13.56
CA ARG A 187 -12.15 14.85 14.36
C ARG A 187 -11.72 16.31 14.39
N VAL A 188 -12.65 17.23 14.14
CA VAL A 188 -12.43 18.67 14.26
C VAL A 188 -13.19 19.25 15.44
N GLN A 189 -12.57 20.18 16.14
CA GLN A 189 -13.17 20.98 17.19
C GLN A 189 -12.97 22.46 16.84
N ARG A 190 -14.04 23.11 16.37
CA ARG A 190 -14.04 24.54 16.07
C ARG A 190 -15.46 25.12 16.16
N VAL A 191 -15.56 26.44 16.15
CA VAL A 191 -16.83 27.13 15.93
C VAL A 191 -17.11 27.08 14.43
N PRO A 192 -18.19 26.38 13.97
CA PRO A 192 -18.51 26.30 12.55
C PRO A 192 -18.78 27.67 11.95
N ALA A 193 -18.49 27.85 10.66
CA ALA A 193 -18.86 29.05 9.91
C ALA A 193 -20.38 29.27 9.86
N THR A 194 -21.18 28.22 10.06
CA THR A 194 -22.66 28.22 10.09
C THR A 194 -23.24 28.49 11.49
N GLU A 195 -22.40 28.56 12.53
CA GLU A 195 -22.84 28.76 13.91
C GLU A 195 -22.92 30.26 14.27
N THR A 196 -24.12 30.74 14.58
CA THR A 196 -24.36 32.16 14.87
C THR A 196 -24.16 32.54 16.34
N GLN A 197 -24.15 31.56 17.26
CA GLN A 197 -24.02 31.78 18.72
C GLN A 197 -22.61 31.54 19.25
N GLY A 198 -21.63 31.29 18.38
CA GLY A 198 -20.24 31.10 18.77
C GLY A 198 -19.97 29.80 19.55
N ARG A 199 -20.87 28.81 19.49
CA ARG A 199 -20.69 27.53 20.19
C ARG A 199 -19.69 26.66 19.44
N MET A 200 -18.78 26.06 20.20
CA MET A 200 -17.84 25.09 19.69
C MET A 200 -18.56 23.76 19.35
N HIS A 201 -18.40 23.30 18.13
CA HIS A 201 -18.91 22.01 17.68
C HIS A 201 -17.78 21.01 17.50
N THR A 202 -18.14 19.75 17.62
CA THR A 202 -17.24 18.64 17.32
C THR A 202 -17.81 17.87 16.15
N SER A 203 -17.11 17.91 15.01
CA SER A 203 -17.47 17.20 13.79
C SER A 203 -16.41 16.19 13.42
N ALA A 204 -16.74 15.26 12.54
CA ALA A 204 -15.84 14.22 12.10
C ALA A 204 -15.94 14.04 10.57
N ALA A 205 -14.83 13.72 9.95
CA ALA A 205 -14.75 13.22 8.59
C ALA A 205 -13.95 11.91 8.56
N THR A 206 -14.24 11.07 7.60
CA THR A 206 -13.56 9.79 7.43
C THR A 206 -12.66 9.87 6.22
N VAL A 207 -11.46 9.32 6.35
CA VAL A 207 -10.48 9.19 5.27
C VAL A 207 -10.24 7.70 5.05
N ALA A 208 -10.38 7.23 3.83
CA ALA A 208 -9.98 5.89 3.42
C ALA A 208 -8.87 6.01 2.37
N VAL A 209 -7.77 5.32 2.60
CA VAL A 209 -6.63 5.23 1.68
C VAL A 209 -6.51 3.78 1.26
N LEU A 210 -6.74 3.52 -0.02
CA LEU A 210 -6.73 2.18 -0.61
C LEU A 210 -5.63 2.10 -1.66
N PRO A 211 -4.82 1.04 -1.70
CA PRO A 211 -3.83 0.87 -2.75
C PRO A 211 -4.53 0.70 -4.10
N GLU A 212 -3.93 1.28 -5.16
CA GLU A 212 -4.41 1.06 -6.51
C GLU A 212 -4.34 -0.43 -6.85
N ALA A 213 -5.44 -0.95 -7.41
CA ALA A 213 -5.50 -2.33 -7.81
C ALA A 213 -4.58 -2.64 -8.98
N ASP A 214 -3.93 -3.78 -8.91
CA ASP A 214 -3.31 -4.36 -10.09
C ASP A 214 -4.40 -4.73 -11.10
N LYS A 215 -4.13 -4.49 -12.39
CA LYS A 215 -5.02 -4.96 -13.45
C LYS A 215 -5.04 -6.49 -13.38
N PHE A 216 -6.22 -7.04 -13.10
CA PHE A 216 -6.36 -8.49 -13.13
C PHE A 216 -6.52 -8.97 -14.58
N GLU A 217 -5.70 -9.91 -14.95
CA GLU A 217 -5.81 -10.61 -16.22
C GLU A 217 -6.56 -11.91 -15.97
N VAL A 218 -7.66 -12.10 -16.72
CA VAL A 218 -8.38 -13.37 -16.71
C VAL A 218 -7.55 -14.37 -17.50
N ASN A 219 -6.95 -15.31 -16.80
CA ASN A 219 -6.17 -16.37 -17.41
C ASN A 219 -7.02 -17.66 -17.50
N ILE A 220 -7.50 -17.97 -18.68
CA ILE A 220 -8.26 -19.19 -18.99
C ILE A 220 -7.34 -20.17 -19.69
N ASN A 221 -7.14 -21.32 -19.07
CA ASN A 221 -6.46 -22.42 -19.76
C ASN A 221 -7.44 -23.10 -20.71
N GLU A 222 -7.33 -22.84 -22.00
CA GLU A 222 -8.20 -23.43 -23.02
C GLU A 222 -8.13 -24.96 -23.06
N GLY A 223 -7.03 -25.55 -22.58
CA GLY A 223 -6.88 -27.01 -22.48
C GLY A 223 -7.85 -27.69 -21.49
N ASP A 224 -8.36 -26.93 -20.52
CA ASP A 224 -9.31 -27.45 -19.52
C ASP A 224 -10.76 -27.31 -19.98
N ILE A 225 -11.00 -26.66 -21.14
CA ILE A 225 -12.34 -26.48 -21.68
C ILE A 225 -12.82 -27.78 -22.33
N LYS A 226 -13.94 -28.30 -21.85
CA LYS A 226 -14.64 -29.42 -22.46
C LYS A 226 -15.73 -28.91 -23.39
N TRP A 227 -15.71 -29.38 -24.62
CA TRP A 227 -16.65 -28.97 -25.66
C TRP A 227 -17.60 -30.12 -25.98
N ASP A 228 -18.90 -29.84 -25.89
CA ASP A 228 -19.95 -30.73 -26.38
C ASP A 228 -20.70 -30.02 -27.50
N THR A 229 -21.05 -30.78 -28.53
CA THR A 229 -21.92 -30.26 -29.61
C THR A 229 -23.28 -30.92 -29.54
N PHE A 230 -24.30 -30.16 -29.83
CA PHE A 230 -25.67 -30.64 -29.81
C PHE A 230 -26.51 -29.99 -30.91
N ARG A 231 -27.65 -30.59 -31.21
CA ARG A 231 -28.59 -30.04 -32.18
C ARG A 231 -29.38 -28.91 -31.55
N SER A 232 -29.34 -27.74 -32.17
CA SER A 232 -30.12 -26.60 -31.73
C SER A 232 -31.62 -26.90 -31.97
N SER A 233 -32.41 -26.82 -30.90
CA SER A 233 -33.88 -26.91 -30.99
C SER A 233 -34.46 -25.55 -31.35
N GLY A 234 -35.34 -25.50 -32.34
CA GLY A 234 -36.02 -24.24 -32.75
C GLY A 234 -36.86 -24.40 -34.00
N ALA A 235 -37.70 -23.42 -34.30
CA ALA A 235 -38.49 -23.36 -35.55
C ALA A 235 -37.53 -23.17 -36.73
N GLY A 236 -37.28 -24.21 -37.50
CA GLY A 236 -36.41 -24.19 -38.67
C GLY A 236 -36.60 -25.41 -39.55
N GLY A 237 -36.13 -25.35 -40.82
CA GLY A 237 -36.27 -26.39 -41.81
C GLY A 237 -35.32 -27.61 -41.51
N GLN A 238 -35.27 -28.57 -42.46
CA GLN A 238 -34.57 -29.86 -42.28
C GLN A 238 -33.13 -29.78 -41.81
N ASN A 239 -32.42 -28.64 -42.01
CA ASN A 239 -31.03 -28.46 -41.56
C ASN A 239 -30.89 -28.31 -40.04
N VAL A 240 -31.84 -27.68 -39.34
CA VAL A 240 -31.78 -27.48 -37.88
C VAL A 240 -31.82 -28.83 -37.11
N ASN A 241 -32.52 -29.79 -37.70
CA ASN A 241 -32.68 -31.14 -37.08
C ASN A 241 -31.54 -32.13 -37.45
N LYS A 242 -30.68 -31.80 -38.43
CA LYS A 242 -29.62 -32.66 -38.90
C LYS A 242 -28.21 -32.19 -38.54
N VAL A 243 -28.00 -30.89 -38.33
CA VAL A 243 -26.66 -30.31 -38.08
C VAL A 243 -26.52 -29.97 -36.61
N GLU A 244 -25.45 -30.41 -35.98
CA GLU A 244 -25.09 -30.09 -34.61
C GLU A 244 -24.36 -28.74 -34.58
N SER A 245 -25.12 -27.65 -34.69
CA SER A 245 -24.57 -26.27 -34.67
C SER A 245 -24.52 -25.69 -33.25
N GLY A 246 -25.29 -26.24 -32.27
CA GLY A 246 -25.24 -25.83 -30.90
C GLY A 246 -23.95 -26.29 -30.22
N VAL A 247 -23.39 -25.44 -29.41
CA VAL A 247 -22.15 -25.71 -28.67
C VAL A 247 -22.39 -25.51 -27.18
N ARG A 248 -21.92 -26.44 -26.39
CA ARG A 248 -21.88 -26.40 -24.94
C ARG A 248 -20.43 -26.43 -24.48
N LEU A 249 -20.04 -25.43 -23.69
CA LEU A 249 -18.74 -25.29 -23.09
C LEU A 249 -18.86 -25.63 -21.62
N ARG A 250 -17.98 -26.46 -21.09
CA ARG A 250 -17.81 -26.72 -19.67
C ARG A 250 -16.39 -26.37 -19.26
N TYR A 251 -16.27 -25.57 -18.20
CA TYR A 251 -14.98 -25.13 -17.69
C TYR A 251 -14.93 -25.29 -16.16
N PRO A 252 -13.96 -26.05 -15.62
CA PRO A 252 -13.78 -26.16 -14.18
C PRO A 252 -13.11 -24.88 -13.67
N TRP A 253 -13.91 -24.01 -13.07
CA TRP A 253 -13.42 -22.76 -12.47
C TRP A 253 -13.27 -22.94 -10.96
N LYS A 254 -12.07 -22.64 -10.46
CA LYS A 254 -11.81 -22.60 -9.03
C LYS A 254 -12.30 -21.27 -8.48
N ASN A 255 -13.36 -21.31 -7.67
CA ASN A 255 -13.89 -20.12 -7.02
C ASN A 255 -12.84 -19.53 -6.07
N PRO A 256 -12.37 -18.30 -6.31
CA PRO A 256 -11.32 -17.70 -5.49
C PRO A 256 -11.75 -17.36 -4.06
N ASN A 257 -13.06 -17.35 -3.77
CA ASN A 257 -13.60 -17.06 -2.44
C ASN A 257 -13.73 -18.33 -1.58
N THR A 258 -14.26 -19.41 -2.17
CA THR A 258 -14.51 -20.67 -1.44
C THR A 258 -13.40 -21.70 -1.61
N GLY A 259 -12.55 -21.54 -2.64
CA GLY A 259 -11.54 -22.52 -3.03
C GLY A 259 -12.13 -23.78 -3.70
N GLU A 260 -13.46 -23.88 -3.82
CA GLU A 260 -14.16 -24.98 -4.45
C GLU A 260 -14.12 -24.86 -5.98
N VAL A 261 -14.13 -26.01 -6.66
CA VAL A 261 -14.18 -26.05 -8.12
C VAL A 261 -15.63 -26.11 -8.55
N GLU A 262 -16.10 -25.04 -9.19
CA GLU A 262 -17.42 -24.95 -9.80
C GLU A 262 -17.31 -25.26 -11.31
N GLU A 263 -18.23 -26.06 -11.86
CA GLU A 263 -18.29 -26.29 -13.30
C GLU A 263 -19.15 -25.19 -13.93
N ILE A 264 -18.50 -24.30 -14.71
CA ILE A 264 -19.20 -23.28 -15.49
C ILE A 264 -19.71 -23.94 -16.78
N LEU A 265 -21.03 -23.84 -17.02
CA LEU A 265 -21.69 -24.35 -18.21
C LEU A 265 -22.19 -23.17 -19.06
N ILE A 266 -21.73 -23.10 -20.31
CA ILE A 266 -22.18 -22.06 -21.26
C ILE A 266 -22.67 -22.73 -22.53
N GLU A 267 -23.90 -22.43 -22.93
CA GLU A 267 -24.51 -22.88 -24.18
C GLU A 267 -24.62 -21.73 -25.17
N CYS A 268 -24.28 -22.01 -26.44
CA CYS A 268 -24.46 -21.06 -27.53
C CYS A 268 -25.10 -21.73 -28.75
N THR A 269 -26.25 -21.18 -29.16
CA THR A 269 -27.04 -21.67 -30.32
C THR A 269 -27.43 -20.53 -31.26
N GLU A 270 -26.79 -19.35 -31.14
CA GLU A 270 -27.21 -18.13 -31.80
C GLU A 270 -27.03 -18.14 -33.33
N THR A 271 -26.04 -18.90 -33.77
CA THR A 271 -25.74 -18.97 -35.23
C THR A 271 -25.86 -20.41 -35.75
N ARG A 272 -25.99 -20.54 -37.07
CA ARG A 272 -25.99 -21.84 -37.75
C ARG A 272 -24.57 -22.39 -37.91
N ASP A 273 -23.58 -21.63 -37.56
CA ASP A 273 -22.16 -21.89 -37.76
C ASP A 273 -21.54 -22.33 -36.41
N GLN A 274 -21.15 -23.58 -36.28
CA GLN A 274 -20.57 -24.15 -35.07
C GLN A 274 -19.27 -23.42 -34.61
N PRO A 275 -18.30 -23.11 -35.49
CA PRO A 275 -17.13 -22.31 -35.11
C PRO A 275 -17.46 -20.98 -34.49
N LYS A 276 -18.43 -20.23 -35.06
CA LYS A 276 -18.87 -18.95 -34.50
C LYS A 276 -19.54 -19.10 -33.15
N ASN A 277 -20.30 -20.19 -32.94
CA ASN A 277 -20.89 -20.46 -31.65
C ASN A 277 -19.83 -20.84 -30.60
N LYS A 278 -18.73 -21.51 -30.98
CA LYS A 278 -17.59 -21.76 -30.11
C LYS A 278 -16.91 -20.46 -29.68
N GLU A 279 -16.59 -19.58 -30.61
CA GLU A 279 -15.99 -18.27 -30.36
C GLU A 279 -16.84 -17.42 -29.41
N ARG A 280 -18.16 -17.38 -29.63
CA ARG A 280 -19.10 -16.69 -28.76
C ARG A 280 -19.19 -17.31 -27.36
N ALA A 281 -19.19 -18.63 -27.27
CA ALA A 281 -19.20 -19.31 -25.97
C ALA A 281 -17.93 -19.00 -25.19
N LEU A 282 -16.77 -18.98 -25.86
CA LEU A 282 -15.51 -18.59 -25.26
C LEU A 282 -15.52 -17.13 -24.77
N SER A 283 -15.97 -16.19 -25.61
CA SER A 283 -16.13 -14.79 -25.22
C SER A 283 -17.04 -14.61 -24.01
N ARG A 284 -18.12 -15.39 -23.92
CA ARG A 284 -19.00 -15.37 -22.75
C ARG A 284 -18.33 -15.94 -21.50
N LEU A 285 -17.50 -16.97 -21.64
CA LEU A 285 -16.71 -17.50 -20.53
C LEU A 285 -15.76 -16.45 -19.99
N TYR A 286 -15.03 -15.73 -20.86
CA TYR A 286 -14.16 -14.63 -20.46
C TYR A 286 -14.92 -13.54 -19.72
N THR A 287 -16.07 -13.10 -20.26
CA THR A 287 -16.91 -12.08 -19.61
C THR A 287 -17.40 -12.57 -18.24
N PHE A 288 -17.87 -13.81 -18.15
CA PHE A 288 -18.39 -14.37 -16.90
C PHE A 288 -17.32 -14.45 -15.81
N ILE A 289 -16.11 -14.92 -16.14
CA ILE A 289 -15.00 -14.99 -15.18
C ILE A 289 -14.53 -13.58 -14.79
N HIS A 290 -14.41 -12.68 -15.79
CA HIS A 290 -14.06 -11.27 -15.54
C HIS A 290 -15.04 -10.61 -14.57
N ASP A 291 -16.34 -10.77 -14.76
CA ASP A 291 -17.35 -10.19 -13.89
C ASP A 291 -17.28 -10.77 -12.45
N ARG A 292 -16.99 -12.07 -12.32
CA ARG A 292 -16.80 -12.73 -11.01
C ARG A 292 -15.56 -12.21 -10.28
N GLU A 293 -14.44 -12.09 -10.98
CA GLU A 293 -13.19 -11.53 -10.41
C GLU A 293 -13.37 -10.05 -10.05
N HIS A 294 -14.05 -9.29 -10.91
CA HIS A 294 -14.37 -7.89 -10.63
C HIS A 294 -15.27 -7.73 -9.41
N GLN A 295 -16.31 -8.58 -9.27
CA GLN A 295 -17.18 -8.54 -8.10
C GLN A 295 -16.41 -8.84 -6.81
N LYS A 296 -15.54 -9.86 -6.82
CA LYS A 296 -14.65 -10.15 -5.71
C LYS A 296 -13.82 -8.94 -5.33
N TYR A 297 -13.19 -8.32 -6.30
CA TYR A 297 -12.38 -7.13 -6.10
C TYR A 297 -13.18 -5.99 -5.44
N VAL A 298 -14.40 -5.72 -5.91
CA VAL A 298 -15.29 -4.72 -5.31
C VAL A 298 -15.64 -5.08 -3.85
N ASP A 299 -15.92 -6.35 -3.57
CA ASP A 299 -16.25 -6.83 -2.22
C ASP A 299 -15.03 -6.74 -1.28
N ASP A 300 -13.82 -7.05 -1.76
CA ASP A 300 -12.57 -6.90 -1.01
C ASP A 300 -12.28 -5.42 -0.68
N ILE A 301 -12.46 -4.52 -1.64
CA ILE A 301 -12.34 -3.07 -1.41
C ILE A 301 -13.37 -2.61 -0.36
N ALA A 302 -14.61 -3.01 -0.50
CA ALA A 302 -15.67 -2.64 0.45
C ALA A 302 -15.35 -3.13 1.87
N SER A 303 -14.81 -4.35 1.99
CA SER A 303 -14.40 -4.94 3.26
C SER A 303 -13.19 -4.22 3.86
N ARG A 304 -12.13 -3.97 3.08
CA ARG A 304 -10.96 -3.19 3.50
C ARG A 304 -11.37 -1.79 3.95
N ARG A 305 -12.19 -1.10 3.14
CA ARG A 305 -12.73 0.21 3.49
C ARG A 305 -13.49 0.19 4.81
N LYS A 306 -14.38 -0.79 5.00
CA LYS A 306 -15.15 -0.95 6.24
C LYS A 306 -14.26 -1.14 7.47
N SER A 307 -13.15 -1.87 7.35
CA SER A 307 -12.20 -2.06 8.44
C SER A 307 -11.43 -0.78 8.77
N LEU A 308 -11.03 0.00 7.75
CA LEU A 308 -10.24 1.22 7.91
C LEU A 308 -11.06 2.38 8.51
N VAL A 309 -12.33 2.53 8.13
CA VAL A 309 -13.15 3.70 8.47
C VAL A 309 -14.08 3.43 9.65
N SER A 310 -14.27 2.16 10.06
CA SER A 310 -15.20 1.79 11.14
C SER A 310 -16.60 2.40 10.93
N THR A 311 -17.21 2.94 11.97
CA THR A 311 -18.57 3.52 11.92
C THR A 311 -18.62 5.01 11.57
N GLY A 312 -17.47 5.68 11.36
CA GLY A 312 -17.41 7.15 11.22
C GLY A 312 -17.80 7.91 12.48
N ASP A 313 -17.89 7.23 13.63
CA ASP A 313 -18.24 7.84 14.91
C ASP A 313 -17.07 8.68 15.46
N ARG A 314 -17.40 9.81 16.07
CA ARG A 314 -16.45 10.72 16.73
C ARG A 314 -15.59 10.04 17.79
N SER A 315 -16.05 8.94 18.36
CA SER A 315 -15.34 8.15 19.39
C SER A 315 -14.16 7.35 18.80
N ALA A 316 -14.26 6.88 17.56
CA ALA A 316 -13.26 6.08 16.87
C ALA A 316 -12.16 6.92 16.18
N LYS A 317 -11.91 8.12 16.70
CA LYS A 317 -10.95 9.07 16.11
C LYS A 317 -9.52 8.57 16.14
N ILE A 318 -8.81 8.72 15.04
CA ILE A 318 -7.35 8.58 14.97
C ILE A 318 -6.65 9.91 15.28
N ARG A 319 -7.22 11.05 14.79
CA ARG A 319 -6.60 12.36 14.91
C ARG A 319 -7.63 13.42 15.29
N THR A 320 -7.22 14.41 16.08
CA THR A 320 -8.05 15.56 16.47
C THR A 320 -7.39 16.87 16.10
N TYR A 321 -8.12 17.71 15.37
CA TYR A 321 -7.77 19.06 14.97
C TYR A 321 -8.51 20.04 15.90
N ASN A 322 -7.81 20.65 16.85
CA ASN A 322 -8.37 21.56 17.86
C ASN A 322 -8.03 23.00 17.51
N PHE A 323 -8.96 23.71 16.89
CA PHE A 323 -8.76 25.10 16.45
C PHE A 323 -8.58 26.09 17.60
N PRO A 324 -9.39 26.05 18.69
CA PRO A 324 -9.20 26.96 19.82
C PRO A 324 -7.81 26.85 20.47
N GLN A 325 -7.19 25.67 20.43
CA GLN A 325 -5.87 25.45 21.03
C GLN A 325 -4.74 25.48 20.00
N GLY A 326 -5.06 25.66 18.68
CA GLY A 326 -4.07 25.63 17.59
C GLY A 326 -3.28 24.32 17.50
N ARG A 327 -3.91 23.20 17.86
CA ARG A 327 -3.26 21.93 18.14
C ARG A 327 -3.83 20.79 17.31
N VAL A 328 -2.94 19.92 16.80
CA VAL A 328 -3.31 18.63 16.20
C VAL A 328 -2.71 17.51 17.04
N THR A 329 -3.52 16.49 17.37
CA THR A 329 -3.09 15.34 18.15
C THR A 329 -3.44 14.04 17.43
N ASP A 330 -2.43 13.20 17.16
CA ASP A 330 -2.63 11.81 16.73
C ASP A 330 -2.72 10.91 17.96
N HIS A 331 -3.87 10.27 18.15
CA HIS A 331 -4.17 9.49 19.34
C HIS A 331 -3.54 8.11 19.36
N ARG A 332 -3.09 7.60 18.22
CA ARG A 332 -2.47 6.27 18.10
C ARG A 332 -1.12 6.22 18.81
N ILE A 333 -0.36 7.30 18.67
CA ILE A 333 1.01 7.40 19.21
C ILE A 333 1.15 8.53 20.24
N GLY A 334 0.07 9.27 20.53
CA GLY A 334 0.11 10.42 21.44
C GLY A 334 0.89 11.63 20.90
N TYR A 335 1.20 11.65 19.62
CA TYR A 335 1.93 12.76 18.98
C TYR A 335 1.07 14.03 18.97
N THR A 336 1.65 15.15 19.35
CA THR A 336 0.94 16.44 19.37
C THR A 336 1.82 17.54 18.80
N THR A 337 1.27 18.30 17.86
CA THR A 337 1.87 19.53 17.31
C THR A 337 0.97 20.73 17.60
N HIS A 338 1.58 21.90 17.86
CA HIS A 338 0.89 23.18 18.07
C HIS A 338 0.85 24.06 16.82
N ASP A 339 1.19 23.50 15.67
CA ASP A 339 1.09 24.18 14.37
C ASP A 339 -0.06 23.59 13.53
N LEU A 340 -1.29 23.88 13.94
CA LEU A 340 -2.50 23.52 13.21
C LEU A 340 -2.50 24.10 11.78
N ASN A 341 -2.01 25.34 11.62
CA ASN A 341 -2.04 26.01 10.32
C ASN A 341 -1.05 25.37 9.35
N GLY A 342 0.16 25.02 9.82
CA GLY A 342 1.14 24.27 9.04
C GLY A 342 0.60 22.92 8.60
N VAL A 343 -0.03 22.18 9.50
CA VAL A 343 -0.67 20.89 9.20
C VAL A 343 -1.74 21.07 8.12
N LEU A 344 -2.65 22.03 8.24
CA LEU A 344 -3.68 22.30 7.21
C LEU A 344 -3.09 22.86 5.91
N ALA A 345 -1.87 23.39 5.95
CA ALA A 345 -1.12 23.79 4.75
C ALA A 345 -0.36 22.61 4.10
N GLY A 346 -0.47 21.39 4.65
CA GLY A 346 0.13 20.17 4.12
C GLY A 346 1.41 19.72 4.84
N ASP A 347 1.79 20.33 5.94
CA ASP A 347 2.96 19.91 6.73
C ASP A 347 2.58 18.78 7.70
N ILE A 348 2.47 17.57 7.16
CA ILE A 348 2.10 16.35 7.91
C ILE A 348 3.23 15.32 7.98
N GLN A 349 4.41 15.61 7.41
CA GLN A 349 5.49 14.64 7.29
C GLN A 349 5.95 14.12 8.65
N ASP A 350 6.19 15.00 9.62
CA ASP A 350 6.66 14.60 10.95
C ASP A 350 5.72 13.62 11.66
N MET A 351 4.39 13.78 11.45
CA MET A 351 3.41 12.85 11.99
C MET A 351 3.47 11.49 11.30
N ILE A 352 3.65 11.47 9.98
CA ILE A 352 3.79 10.25 9.19
C ILE A 352 5.07 9.51 9.61
N ASP A 353 6.18 10.24 9.74
CA ASP A 353 7.46 9.67 10.18
C ASP A 353 7.35 9.04 11.57
N ALA A 354 6.71 9.73 12.52
CA ALA A 354 6.46 9.20 13.86
C ALA A 354 5.60 7.92 13.84
N LEU A 355 4.59 7.85 12.96
CA LEU A 355 3.75 6.66 12.80
C LEU A 355 4.53 5.50 12.16
N THR A 356 5.37 5.81 11.17
CA THR A 356 6.25 4.82 10.52
C THR A 356 7.23 4.22 11.53
N VAL A 357 7.83 5.04 12.39
CA VAL A 357 8.71 4.57 13.47
C VAL A 357 7.97 3.66 14.45
N ALA A 358 6.74 4.03 14.82
CA ALA A 358 5.93 3.22 15.72
C ALA A 358 5.55 1.87 15.11
N GLU A 359 5.14 1.83 13.82
CA GLU A 359 4.84 0.58 13.10
C GLU A 359 6.08 -0.31 13.00
N ASN A 360 7.23 0.27 12.64
CA ASN A 360 8.48 -0.48 12.55
C ASN A 360 8.90 -1.06 13.90
N ALA A 361 8.69 -0.33 14.99
CA ALA A 361 8.97 -0.81 16.34
C ALA A 361 8.05 -1.99 16.75
N GLU A 362 6.79 -1.99 16.31
CA GLU A 362 5.87 -3.13 16.51
C GLU A 362 6.29 -4.35 15.69
N LYS A 363 6.57 -4.17 14.39
CA LYS A 363 7.06 -5.25 13.52
C LYS A 363 8.36 -5.87 14.01
N LEU A 364 9.28 -5.06 14.54
CA LEU A 364 10.52 -5.56 15.14
C LEU A 364 10.25 -6.44 16.37
N LYS A 365 9.29 -6.08 17.22
CA LYS A 365 8.90 -6.91 18.37
C LYS A 365 8.28 -8.24 17.95
N GLU A 366 7.50 -8.25 16.87
CA GLU A 366 6.92 -9.48 16.31
C GLU A 366 7.96 -10.39 15.65
N THR A 367 9.04 -9.80 15.11
CA THR A 367 10.10 -10.54 14.41
C THR A 367 11.17 -11.10 15.39
N GLU A 368 11.14 -10.68 16.65
CA GLU A 368 12.03 -11.21 17.72
C GLU A 368 11.54 -12.55 18.30
N LEU A 369 10.51 -13.16 17.72
CA LEU A 369 10.05 -14.51 18.05
C LEU A 369 10.89 -15.57 17.35
#